data_17c35395f1375a22324a952752d16fdf
#
_entry.id   17c35395f1375a22324a952752d16fdf
#
_cell.length_a   1.000
_cell.length_b   1.000
_cell.length_c   1.000
_cell.angle_alpha   90.00
_cell.angle_beta   90.00
_cell.angle_gamma   90.00
#
_symmetry.space_group_name_H-M   'P 1'
#
loop_
_entity.id
_entity.type
_entity.pdbx_description
1 polymer ?
#
loop_
_entity_poly.entity_id
_entity_poly.type
_entity_poly.pdbx_seq_one_letter_code
_entity_poly.pdbx_strand_id
1 'polypeptide(L)'
;MTGPTSSAAVFRRLAALGVAVGLLAGGTACTASNKGPQVTDTATARPNTSESGTVPASPSTESATPSSTTGGTSPSTTPGTSGDAGPAAVPTALSWKTYSDPAKVVSFDVPQDWIVQSVTPDAGTLPGALKVEVKDASGKYVATLQTGLPAAGAQACPSGQGHPYVVVSSVPINVPHSGGPGTIDPRVVFRVVQGYKFFGSYGITNVVAGADGQACELRNRVKGPAGKGDFSFGDVVDLHAFSADEKVAPVKAFDTLDLAAKYVAHGTEFANVQRMLLSLKVNL
;
A
#
# COMPACT_ATOMS: atom_id res chain seq x y z
N MET A 1 -21.04 -66.79 13.40
CA MET A 1 -19.74 -67.50 13.41
C MET A 1 -18.68 -66.50 13.03
N THR A 2 -17.78 -66.31 14.00
CA THR A 2 -16.39 -65.81 13.85
C THR A 2 -16.21 -64.45 13.22
N GLY A 3 -15.65 -63.41 13.79
CA GLY A 3 -14.87 -63.19 15.01
C GLY A 3 -14.01 -61.93 14.71
N PRO A 4 -13.67 -61.05 15.61
CA PRO A 4 -13.03 -59.76 15.36
C PRO A 4 -11.50 -59.90 15.40
N THR A 5 -10.80 -59.08 14.64
CA THR A 5 -9.34 -58.87 14.81
C THR A 5 -9.04 -57.42 15.12
N SER A 6 -8.70 -57.24 16.37
CA SER A 6 -8.03 -56.12 16.98
C SER A 6 -6.60 -56.01 16.44
N SER A 7 -6.12 -54.84 16.12
CA SER A 7 -4.69 -54.55 16.01
C SER A 7 -4.33 -53.23 16.65
N ALA A 8 -3.39 -53.41 17.56
CA ALA A 8 -2.99 -52.51 18.62
C ALA A 8 -2.20 -51.32 18.20
N ALA A 9 -2.30 -50.30 19.01
CA ALA A 9 -1.50 -49.09 19.08
C ALA A 9 0.00 -49.39 19.28
N VAL A 10 0.83 -48.63 18.60
CA VAL A 10 2.24 -48.47 19.00
C VAL A 10 2.52 -46.99 19.30
N PHE A 11 2.49 -46.73 20.60
CA PHE A 11 3.07 -45.52 21.18
C PHE A 11 4.61 -45.61 21.08
N ARG A 12 5.24 -44.67 20.41
CA ARG A 12 6.67 -44.37 20.63
C ARG A 12 6.81 -43.02 21.24
N ARG A 13 7.04 -43.00 22.53
CA ARG A 13 7.62 -41.91 23.30
C ARG A 13 9.10 -41.82 22.92
N LEU A 14 9.60 -40.64 22.59
CA LEU A 14 11.02 -40.34 22.61
C LEU A 14 11.26 -39.08 23.41
N ALA A 15 12.23 -39.26 24.28
CA ALA A 15 12.56 -38.47 25.43
C ALA A 15 13.20 -37.12 25.11
N ALA A 16 13.04 -36.24 26.09
CA ALA A 16 13.75 -34.99 26.26
C ALA A 16 15.26 -35.22 26.46
N LEU A 17 16.07 -34.35 25.88
CA LEU A 17 17.44 -34.10 26.36
C LEU A 17 17.57 -32.57 26.47
N GLY A 18 17.62 -32.15 27.72
CA GLY A 18 18.03 -30.80 28.10
C GLY A 18 19.57 -30.70 28.06
N VAL A 19 20.05 -29.57 27.61
CA VAL A 19 21.40 -29.10 27.91
C VAL A 19 21.26 -27.67 28.40
N ALA A 20 21.55 -27.54 29.68
CA ALA A 20 21.82 -26.27 30.37
C ALA A 20 23.33 -26.01 30.36
N VAL A 21 23.70 -24.77 30.75
CA VAL A 21 25.06 -24.25 31.07
C VAL A 21 25.59 -23.39 29.90
N GLY A 22 25.93 -22.13 30.09
CA GLY A 22 26.72 -21.45 31.08
C GLY A 22 26.67 -19.93 31.02
N LEU A 23 26.56 -19.35 32.15
CA LEU A 23 26.89 -17.96 32.45
C LEU A 23 28.40 -17.72 32.27
N LEU A 24 28.79 -16.64 31.62
CA LEU A 24 30.04 -15.95 31.86
C LEU A 24 29.80 -14.44 31.88
N ALA A 25 29.88 -13.91 33.08
CA ALA A 25 30.01 -12.50 33.36
C ALA A 25 31.43 -12.04 33.00
N GLY A 26 31.55 -10.90 32.39
CA GLY A 26 32.82 -10.24 32.13
C GLY A 26 32.59 -8.77 31.88
N GLY A 27 32.64 -7.98 32.92
CA GLY A 27 32.61 -6.54 32.85
C GLY A 27 33.96 -5.98 32.41
N THR A 28 33.91 -4.83 31.77
CA THR A 28 34.89 -3.74 31.97
C THR A 28 34.28 -2.42 31.52
N ALA A 29 34.13 -1.55 32.49
CA ALA A 29 33.87 -0.14 32.31
C ALA A 29 35.10 0.54 31.68
N CYS A 30 34.92 1.39 30.70
CA CYS A 30 35.83 2.48 30.40
C CYS A 30 35.06 3.77 30.23
N THR A 31 35.05 4.54 31.29
CA THR A 31 34.77 5.98 31.30
C THR A 31 35.90 6.69 30.55
N ALA A 32 35.54 7.45 29.53
CA ALA A 32 36.41 8.50 29.02
C ALA A 32 35.60 9.81 28.94
N SER A 33 35.82 10.62 29.98
CA SER A 33 35.51 12.04 29.96
C SER A 33 36.36 12.75 28.90
N ASN A 34 35.75 13.47 28.00
CA ASN A 34 36.45 14.50 27.27
C ASN A 34 35.67 15.82 27.41
N LYS A 35 36.25 16.64 28.31
CA LYS A 35 36.01 18.10 28.42
C LYS A 35 36.65 18.80 27.22
N GLY A 36 35.95 19.79 26.70
CA GLY A 36 36.57 20.89 25.99
C GLY A 36 35.64 21.58 25.02
N PRO A 37 35.81 22.85 24.73
CA PRO A 37 35.76 23.99 25.67
C PRO A 37 34.53 24.85 25.44
N GLN A 38 34.11 25.48 26.53
CA GLN A 38 33.17 26.61 26.52
C GLN A 38 33.81 27.81 25.81
N VAL A 39 33.03 28.43 24.93
CA VAL A 39 33.23 29.83 24.56
C VAL A 39 32.02 30.63 25.02
N THR A 40 32.21 31.30 26.11
CA THR A 40 31.46 32.50 26.54
C THR A 40 31.88 33.64 25.65
N ASP A 41 30.89 34.42 25.19
CA ASP A 41 30.92 35.89 25.20
C ASP A 41 29.65 36.38 24.50
N THR A 42 28.86 37.03 25.25
CA THR A 42 28.74 38.44 25.58
C THR A 42 27.74 39.18 24.69
N ALA A 43 26.66 39.51 25.35
CA ALA A 43 25.60 40.39 24.88
C ALA A 43 26.13 41.75 24.43
N THR A 44 25.53 42.30 23.39
CA THR A 44 25.40 43.75 23.27
C THR A 44 24.10 44.13 22.58
N ALA A 45 23.44 45.09 23.19
CA ALA A 45 22.12 45.63 23.00
C ALA A 45 21.92 46.40 21.69
N ARG A 46 20.65 46.39 21.29
CA ARG A 46 19.77 47.39 20.62
C ARG A 46 20.40 48.72 20.16
N PRO A 47 19.75 49.48 19.21
CA PRO A 47 18.33 49.85 19.27
C PRO A 47 17.56 49.95 17.93
N ASN A 48 16.23 49.95 18.09
CA ASN A 48 15.14 50.58 17.38
C ASN A 48 15.48 51.51 16.19
N THR A 49 14.73 51.34 15.10
CA THR A 49 14.05 52.50 14.49
C THR A 49 12.78 52.03 13.79
N SER A 50 11.67 52.58 14.24
CA SER A 50 10.39 52.63 13.54
C SER A 50 10.51 53.60 12.37
N GLU A 51 9.96 53.22 11.23
CA GLU A 51 9.44 54.21 10.29
C GLU A 51 8.19 53.73 9.59
N SER A 52 7.19 54.54 9.80
CA SER A 52 5.84 54.58 9.28
C SER A 52 5.89 55.13 7.85
N GLY A 53 5.14 54.57 6.92
CA GLY A 53 5.01 55.11 5.56
C GLY A 53 3.77 54.55 4.86
N THR A 54 2.65 55.07 5.14
CA THR A 54 1.66 55.75 4.31
C THR A 54 1.25 55.09 3.00
N VAL A 55 -0.03 54.70 2.96
CA VAL A 55 -0.86 54.42 1.78
C VAL A 55 -1.13 55.72 1.00
N PRO A 56 -1.30 55.66 -0.35
CA PRO A 56 -2.56 56.17 -0.87
C PRO A 56 -3.21 55.30 -1.97
N ALA A 57 -4.47 54.99 -1.77
CA ALA A 57 -5.68 55.30 -2.53
C ALA A 57 -5.71 55.09 -4.05
N SER A 58 -6.75 54.31 -4.42
CA SER A 58 -7.37 54.16 -5.73
C SER A 58 -7.73 55.52 -6.42
N PRO A 59 -7.98 55.48 -7.74
CA PRO A 59 -9.34 55.80 -8.14
C PRO A 59 -9.99 54.83 -9.14
N SER A 60 -11.30 54.83 -8.99
CA SER A 60 -12.33 54.20 -9.81
C SER A 60 -12.59 54.92 -11.11
N THR A 61 -13.50 54.29 -11.89
CA THR A 61 -14.33 54.73 -13.03
C THR A 61 -13.66 54.64 -14.39
N GLU A 62 -14.29 54.04 -15.41
CA GLU A 62 -15.58 54.38 -16.00
C GLU A 62 -16.14 53.29 -16.93
N SER A 63 -17.44 53.28 -16.99
CA SER A 63 -18.36 52.51 -17.78
C SER A 63 -18.44 52.97 -19.24
N ALA A 64 -18.50 52.09 -20.19
CA ALA A 64 -19.16 52.34 -21.50
C ALA A 64 -19.56 51.09 -22.22
N THR A 65 -20.85 50.82 -22.30
CA THR A 65 -21.56 50.14 -23.38
C THR A 65 -22.26 51.24 -24.19
N PRO A 66 -22.60 51.15 -25.49
CA PRO A 66 -23.12 50.02 -26.24
C PRO A 66 -22.70 49.99 -27.72
N SER A 67 -22.98 48.90 -28.46
CA SER A 67 -23.87 48.93 -29.64
C SER A 67 -23.75 47.65 -30.47
N SER A 68 -24.89 47.12 -30.71
CA SER A 68 -25.25 46.05 -31.65
C SER A 68 -24.84 46.30 -33.09
N THR A 69 -24.35 45.31 -33.81
CA THR A 69 -24.66 45.16 -35.23
C THR A 69 -24.65 43.68 -35.67
N THR A 70 -25.69 43.35 -36.33
CA THR A 70 -26.17 42.10 -36.90
C THR A 70 -25.24 41.50 -37.98
N GLY A 71 -25.17 40.17 -38.04
CA GLY A 71 -25.07 39.44 -39.31
C GLY A 71 -23.77 38.68 -39.56
N GLY A 72 -23.89 37.36 -39.64
CA GLY A 72 -22.84 36.51 -40.21
C GLY A 72 -22.85 35.09 -39.63
N THR A 73 -23.67 34.22 -40.21
CA THR A 73 -23.59 32.77 -39.99
C THR A 73 -22.26 32.23 -40.48
N SER A 74 -21.43 31.76 -39.57
CA SER A 74 -20.28 30.94 -39.91
C SER A 74 -20.26 29.77 -38.91
N PRO A 75 -20.01 28.51 -39.35
CA PRO A 75 -20.02 27.39 -38.45
C PRO A 75 -18.89 27.52 -37.45
N SER A 76 -19.27 27.77 -36.20
CA SER A 76 -18.34 27.80 -35.06
C SER A 76 -17.83 26.39 -34.82
N THR A 77 -16.63 26.11 -35.28
CA THR A 77 -15.82 25.04 -34.71
C THR A 77 -15.43 25.48 -33.32
N THR A 78 -16.13 24.98 -32.34
CA THR A 78 -15.73 25.07 -30.92
C THR A 78 -14.33 24.49 -30.80
N PRO A 79 -13.34 25.23 -30.28
CA PRO A 79 -12.09 24.60 -29.87
C PRO A 79 -12.44 23.66 -28.72
N GLY A 80 -12.35 22.35 -28.99
CA GLY A 80 -12.46 21.36 -27.94
C GLY A 80 -11.47 21.72 -26.84
N THR A 81 -11.97 21.93 -25.66
CA THR A 81 -11.19 21.92 -24.43
C THR A 81 -10.32 20.67 -24.50
N SER A 82 -9.00 20.86 -24.67
CA SER A 82 -8.02 19.80 -24.45
C SER A 82 -8.16 19.42 -22.98
N GLY A 83 -9.08 18.51 -22.69
CA GLY A 83 -9.09 17.78 -21.46
C GLY A 83 -7.73 17.12 -21.38
N ASP A 84 -7.07 17.32 -20.27
CA ASP A 84 -5.86 16.64 -19.89
C ASP A 84 -6.08 15.14 -20.17
N ALA A 85 -5.54 14.65 -21.29
CA ALA A 85 -5.63 13.25 -21.66
C ALA A 85 -4.75 12.54 -20.63
N GLY A 86 -5.39 11.96 -19.62
CA GLY A 86 -4.72 11.06 -18.71
C GLY A 86 -3.90 10.04 -19.49
N PRO A 87 -2.87 9.44 -18.89
CA PRO A 87 -1.94 8.56 -19.59
C PRO A 87 -2.72 7.52 -20.41
N ALA A 88 -2.32 7.35 -21.66
CA ALA A 88 -2.97 6.43 -22.60
C ALA A 88 -3.12 5.05 -21.97
N ALA A 89 -4.31 4.45 -22.07
CA ALA A 89 -4.57 3.13 -21.52
C ALA A 89 -3.56 2.12 -22.07
N VAL A 90 -2.85 1.46 -21.19
CA VAL A 90 -1.88 0.42 -21.54
C VAL A 90 -2.64 -0.85 -21.98
N PRO A 91 -2.25 -1.52 -23.07
CA PRO A 91 -2.91 -2.75 -23.49
C PRO A 91 -2.91 -3.81 -22.38
N THR A 92 -4.10 -4.34 -22.06
CA THR A 92 -4.26 -5.45 -21.13
C THR A 92 -4.31 -6.77 -21.88
N ALA A 93 -4.26 -7.91 -21.19
CA ALA A 93 -4.43 -9.21 -21.79
C ALA A 93 -5.73 -9.27 -22.64
N LEU A 94 -5.67 -9.95 -23.79
CA LEU A 94 -6.78 -10.00 -24.74
C LEU A 94 -7.94 -10.87 -24.24
N SER A 95 -7.65 -11.94 -23.49
CA SER A 95 -8.64 -12.89 -22.97
C SER A 95 -8.52 -13.03 -21.46
N TRP A 96 -9.65 -13.23 -20.80
CA TRP A 96 -9.79 -13.31 -19.36
C TRP A 96 -10.63 -14.50 -18.95
N LYS A 97 -10.36 -15.06 -17.79
CA LYS A 97 -11.18 -16.05 -17.12
C LYS A 97 -11.51 -15.60 -15.72
N THR A 98 -12.67 -16.00 -15.21
CA THR A 98 -13.06 -15.73 -13.83
C THR A 98 -12.67 -16.91 -12.95
N TYR A 99 -11.91 -16.63 -11.91
CA TYR A 99 -11.74 -17.53 -10.78
C TYR A 99 -12.90 -17.34 -9.80
N SER A 100 -13.40 -18.46 -9.24
CA SER A 100 -14.32 -18.44 -8.10
C SER A 100 -13.93 -19.60 -7.17
N ASP A 101 -13.85 -19.33 -5.88
CA ASP A 101 -13.66 -20.40 -4.91
C ASP A 101 -14.88 -21.32 -4.85
N PRO A 102 -14.75 -22.59 -4.41
CA PRO A 102 -15.86 -23.55 -4.38
C PRO A 102 -17.07 -23.09 -3.54
N ALA A 103 -16.84 -22.33 -2.47
CA ALA A 103 -17.90 -21.78 -1.63
C ALA A 103 -18.48 -20.45 -2.15
N LYS A 104 -17.97 -19.92 -3.26
CA LYS A 104 -18.36 -18.65 -3.88
C LYS A 104 -18.24 -17.44 -2.95
N VAL A 105 -17.34 -17.52 -2.00
CA VAL A 105 -17.02 -16.42 -1.08
C VAL A 105 -16.25 -15.32 -1.81
N VAL A 106 -15.36 -15.71 -2.73
CA VAL A 106 -14.59 -14.77 -3.53
C VAL A 106 -14.63 -15.13 -5.01
N SER A 107 -14.59 -14.10 -5.86
CA SER A 107 -14.34 -14.28 -7.29
C SER A 107 -13.59 -13.08 -7.84
N PHE A 108 -12.80 -13.28 -8.89
CA PHE A 108 -12.07 -12.23 -9.59
C PHE A 108 -11.65 -12.70 -10.98
N ASP A 109 -11.40 -11.77 -11.88
CA ASP A 109 -10.95 -12.06 -13.23
C ASP A 109 -9.42 -12.04 -13.31
N VAL A 110 -8.87 -12.97 -14.09
CA VAL A 110 -7.44 -13.03 -14.40
C VAL A 110 -7.22 -13.22 -15.89
N PRO A 111 -6.07 -12.82 -16.46
CA PRO A 111 -5.69 -13.22 -17.81
C PRO A 111 -5.83 -14.74 -18.00
N GLN A 112 -6.26 -15.15 -19.19
CA GLN A 112 -6.59 -16.56 -19.49
C GLN A 112 -5.45 -17.53 -19.21
N ASP A 113 -4.20 -17.09 -19.43
CA ASP A 113 -2.97 -17.86 -19.29
C ASP A 113 -2.36 -17.81 -17.88
N TRP A 114 -2.91 -16.99 -16.97
CA TRP A 114 -2.42 -16.91 -15.59
C TRP A 114 -2.87 -18.13 -14.77
N ILE A 115 -2.05 -18.49 -13.79
CA ILE A 115 -2.27 -19.64 -12.91
C ILE A 115 -2.86 -19.12 -11.60
N VAL A 116 -3.98 -19.74 -11.17
CA VAL A 116 -4.60 -19.45 -9.87
C VAL A 116 -4.59 -20.72 -9.06
N GLN A 117 -4.03 -20.67 -7.86
CA GLN A 117 -3.82 -21.84 -7.00
C GLN A 117 -4.30 -21.54 -5.57
N SER A 118 -5.22 -22.37 -5.07
CA SER A 118 -5.56 -22.35 -3.64
C SER A 118 -4.43 -23.00 -2.84
N VAL A 119 -4.03 -22.36 -1.77
CA VAL A 119 -2.98 -22.82 -0.85
C VAL A 119 -3.49 -22.79 0.59
N THR A 120 -2.78 -23.42 1.50
CA THR A 120 -3.14 -23.44 2.92
C THR A 120 -3.09 -22.02 3.51
N PRO A 121 -4.17 -21.54 4.15
CA PRO A 121 -4.15 -20.28 4.87
C PRO A 121 -3.08 -20.24 5.97
N ASP A 122 -2.59 -19.05 6.26
CA ASP A 122 -1.57 -18.87 7.29
C ASP A 122 -2.12 -19.17 8.69
N ALA A 123 -1.25 -19.55 9.60
CA ALA A 123 -1.63 -19.76 11.00
C ALA A 123 -2.18 -18.46 11.62
N GLY A 124 -3.22 -18.59 12.44
CA GLY A 124 -3.88 -17.46 13.09
C GLY A 124 -5.00 -16.79 12.27
N THR A 125 -5.27 -17.28 11.05
CA THR A 125 -6.48 -16.87 10.30
C THR A 125 -7.74 -17.50 10.88
N LEU A 126 -8.89 -16.90 10.60
CA LEU A 126 -10.18 -17.41 11.05
C LEU A 126 -10.52 -18.75 10.38
N PRO A 127 -11.34 -19.61 11.02
CA PRO A 127 -11.87 -20.81 10.38
C PRO A 127 -12.60 -20.49 9.08
N GLY A 128 -12.32 -21.26 8.02
CA GLY A 128 -12.86 -21.02 6.68
C GLY A 128 -12.16 -19.93 5.89
N ALA A 129 -11.03 -19.40 6.38
CA ALA A 129 -10.19 -18.49 5.63
C ALA A 129 -9.72 -19.10 4.31
N LEU A 130 -9.54 -18.26 3.30
CA LEU A 130 -9.02 -18.62 1.98
C LEU A 130 -7.65 -17.99 1.78
N LYS A 131 -6.77 -18.72 1.10
CA LYS A 131 -5.51 -18.18 0.55
C LYS A 131 -5.36 -18.68 -0.87
N VAL A 132 -5.27 -17.73 -1.81
CA VAL A 132 -5.23 -18.02 -3.25
C VAL A 132 -4.06 -17.25 -3.86
N GLU A 133 -3.09 -17.99 -4.38
CA GLU A 133 -1.96 -17.42 -5.11
C GLU A 133 -2.29 -17.24 -6.58
N VAL A 134 -1.84 -16.14 -7.16
CA VAL A 134 -1.89 -15.85 -8.59
C VAL A 134 -0.48 -15.74 -9.11
N LYS A 135 -0.20 -16.45 -10.21
CA LYS A 135 1.07 -16.45 -10.94
C LYS A 135 0.80 -16.10 -12.40
N ASP A 136 1.75 -15.47 -13.05
CA ASP A 136 1.65 -15.22 -14.49
C ASP A 136 1.84 -16.52 -15.31
N ALA A 137 1.75 -16.43 -16.64
CA ALA A 137 1.92 -17.55 -17.54
C ALA A 137 3.29 -18.26 -17.43
N SER A 138 4.31 -17.56 -16.96
CA SER A 138 5.64 -18.12 -16.70
C SER A 138 5.77 -18.80 -15.34
N GLY A 139 4.75 -18.72 -14.50
CA GLY A 139 4.77 -19.20 -13.12
C GLY A 139 5.37 -18.22 -12.12
N LYS A 140 5.69 -16.98 -12.54
CA LYS A 140 6.17 -15.92 -11.65
C LYS A 140 5.02 -15.46 -10.76
N TYR A 141 5.30 -15.32 -9.47
CA TYR A 141 4.35 -14.80 -8.50
C TYR A 141 3.87 -13.39 -8.87
N VAL A 142 2.57 -13.17 -8.76
CA VAL A 142 1.91 -11.89 -9.01
C VAL A 142 1.26 -11.38 -7.73
N ALA A 143 0.30 -12.12 -7.18
CA ALA A 143 -0.48 -11.65 -6.03
C ALA A 143 -0.98 -12.81 -5.17
N THR A 144 -1.38 -12.50 -3.95
CA THR A 144 -2.12 -13.41 -3.08
C THR A 144 -3.41 -12.74 -2.60
N LEU A 145 -4.53 -13.44 -2.74
CA LEU A 145 -5.77 -13.12 -2.03
C LEU A 145 -5.80 -13.91 -0.71
N GLN A 146 -6.06 -13.22 0.39
CA GLN A 146 -6.22 -13.83 1.71
C GLN A 146 -7.48 -13.27 2.38
N THR A 147 -8.25 -14.14 3.04
CA THR A 147 -9.41 -13.75 3.85
C THR A 147 -9.25 -14.22 5.28
N GLY A 148 -10.09 -13.71 6.19
CA GLY A 148 -10.05 -14.13 7.59
C GLY A 148 -8.76 -13.79 8.32
N LEU A 149 -8.01 -12.81 7.85
CA LEU A 149 -6.82 -12.33 8.53
C LEU A 149 -7.18 -11.77 9.91
N PRO A 150 -6.33 -11.94 10.92
CA PRO A 150 -6.54 -11.28 12.20
C PRO A 150 -6.59 -9.76 11.99
N ALA A 151 -7.42 -9.08 12.78
CA ALA A 151 -7.52 -7.63 12.72
C ALA A 151 -6.13 -7.00 12.91
N ALA A 152 -5.72 -6.18 11.97
CA ALA A 152 -4.48 -5.43 12.12
C ALA A 152 -4.63 -4.44 13.28
N GLY A 153 -3.70 -4.47 14.21
CA GLY A 153 -3.61 -3.47 15.28
C GLY A 153 -3.45 -2.05 14.72
N ALA A 154 -3.62 -1.05 15.58
CA ALA A 154 -3.31 0.32 15.21
C ALA A 154 -1.87 0.41 14.68
N GLN A 155 -1.68 1.13 13.58
CA GLN A 155 -0.36 1.35 13.04
C GLN A 155 0.36 2.37 13.92
N ALA A 156 1.25 1.90 14.77
CA ALA A 156 2.11 2.75 15.55
C ALA A 156 3.40 3.03 14.76
N CYS A 157 3.61 4.28 14.39
CA CYS A 157 4.87 4.72 13.82
C CYS A 157 5.55 5.63 14.87
N PRO A 158 6.61 5.17 15.53
CA PRO A 158 7.34 6.00 16.47
C PRO A 158 7.82 7.29 15.79
N SER A 159 7.83 8.38 16.55
CA SER A 159 8.27 9.67 16.03
C SER A 159 9.67 9.59 15.43
N GLY A 160 9.83 10.11 14.21
CA GLY A 160 11.12 10.11 13.51
C GLY A 160 11.49 8.78 12.82
N GLN A 161 10.63 7.75 12.88
CA GLN A 161 10.86 6.47 12.19
C GLN A 161 10.03 6.31 10.91
N GLY A 162 9.18 7.29 10.59
CA GLY A 162 8.43 7.28 9.36
C GLY A 162 9.31 7.49 8.13
N HIS A 163 8.97 6.80 7.06
CA HIS A 163 9.60 6.94 5.75
C HIS A 163 8.66 7.66 4.78
N PRO A 164 9.17 8.52 3.89
CA PRO A 164 8.36 9.14 2.86
C PRO A 164 7.64 8.09 2.02
N TYR A 165 6.36 8.30 1.73
CA TYR A 165 5.62 7.45 0.81
C TYR A 165 4.79 8.27 -0.16
N VAL A 166 4.49 7.68 -1.32
CA VAL A 166 3.68 8.28 -2.37
C VAL A 166 2.63 7.28 -2.84
N VAL A 167 1.40 7.76 -3.06
CA VAL A 167 0.35 7.01 -3.74
C VAL A 167 0.42 7.34 -5.24
N VAL A 168 0.94 6.42 -6.03
CA VAL A 168 1.13 6.61 -7.48
C VAL A 168 -0.17 6.32 -8.25
N SER A 169 -0.95 5.34 -7.78
CA SER A 169 -2.28 5.02 -8.33
C SER A 169 -3.25 4.70 -7.22
N SER A 170 -4.51 5.12 -7.38
CA SER A 170 -5.57 4.88 -6.42
C SER A 170 -6.93 4.93 -7.10
N VAL A 171 -7.61 3.76 -7.20
CA VAL A 171 -8.91 3.60 -7.84
C VAL A 171 -9.91 3.02 -6.84
N PRO A 172 -11.11 3.60 -6.67
CA PRO A 172 -12.14 3.05 -5.79
C PRO A 172 -12.54 1.62 -6.18
N ILE A 173 -12.82 0.78 -5.18
CA ILE A 173 -13.39 -0.55 -5.37
C ILE A 173 -14.52 -0.77 -4.36
N ASN A 174 -15.58 -1.44 -4.81
CA ASN A 174 -16.71 -1.75 -3.93
C ASN A 174 -16.57 -3.18 -3.38
N VAL A 175 -16.11 -3.29 -2.14
CA VAL A 175 -16.02 -4.56 -1.39
C VAL A 175 -16.56 -4.35 0.03
N PRO A 176 -17.09 -5.41 0.69
CA PRO A 176 -17.54 -5.33 2.08
C PRO A 176 -16.39 -4.88 2.99
N HIS A 177 -16.66 -3.90 3.84
CA HIS A 177 -15.63 -3.38 4.75
C HIS A 177 -16.23 -2.79 6.02
N SER A 178 -15.40 -2.63 7.04
CA SER A 178 -15.68 -1.84 8.23
C SER A 178 -15.01 -0.48 8.12
N GLY A 179 -15.75 0.56 8.50
CA GLY A 179 -15.22 1.91 8.67
C GLY A 179 -14.64 2.15 10.06
N GLY A 180 -14.27 3.39 10.36
CA GLY A 180 -13.80 3.86 11.65
C GLY A 180 -12.51 4.69 11.57
N PRO A 181 -11.94 5.06 12.71
CA PRO A 181 -10.69 5.83 12.73
C PRO A 181 -9.57 5.12 11.94
N GLY A 182 -8.85 5.88 11.12
CA GLY A 182 -7.76 5.36 10.30
C GLY A 182 -8.20 4.54 9.08
N THR A 183 -9.48 4.65 8.67
CA THR A 183 -9.98 4.01 7.45
C THR A 183 -10.51 5.02 6.44
N ILE A 184 -10.50 4.62 5.17
CA ILE A 184 -11.12 5.28 4.02
C ILE A 184 -12.00 4.25 3.30
N ASP A 185 -12.73 4.66 2.27
CA ASP A 185 -13.38 3.72 1.36
C ASP A 185 -12.34 2.86 0.65
N PRO A 186 -12.63 1.55 0.42
CA PRO A 186 -11.68 0.63 -0.19
C PRO A 186 -11.18 1.11 -1.56
N ARG A 187 -9.90 0.91 -1.80
CA ARG A 187 -9.23 1.31 -3.04
C ARG A 187 -8.26 0.24 -3.50
N VAL A 188 -8.13 0.09 -4.80
CA VAL A 188 -6.98 -0.54 -5.45
C VAL A 188 -5.89 0.52 -5.54
N VAL A 189 -4.73 0.24 -5.01
CA VAL A 189 -3.62 1.20 -4.94
C VAL A 189 -2.33 0.63 -5.52
N PHE A 190 -1.47 1.52 -6.03
CA PHE A 190 -0.04 1.31 -6.13
C PHE A 190 0.64 2.39 -5.29
N ARG A 191 1.38 1.97 -4.28
CA ARG A 191 2.06 2.86 -3.34
C ARG A 191 3.54 2.56 -3.32
N VAL A 192 4.32 3.58 -3.05
CA VAL A 192 5.78 3.51 -3.01
C VAL A 192 6.24 4.08 -1.68
N VAL A 193 7.12 3.37 -0.97
CA VAL A 193 7.81 3.84 0.24
C VAL A 193 9.30 3.98 -0.06
N GLN A 194 9.91 5.04 0.45
CA GLN A 194 11.33 5.32 0.26
C GLN A 194 12.16 4.66 1.36
N GLY A 195 12.97 3.69 0.98
CA GLY A 195 14.07 3.14 1.75
C GLY A 195 15.39 3.51 1.09
N TYR A 196 16.32 2.57 0.94
CA TYR A 196 17.55 2.80 0.13
C TYR A 196 17.24 2.90 -1.38
N LYS A 197 16.06 2.42 -1.79
CA LYS A 197 15.42 2.62 -3.10
C LYS A 197 13.97 3.01 -2.88
N PHE A 198 13.22 3.11 -3.96
CA PHE A 198 11.77 3.28 -3.95
C PHE A 198 11.09 1.91 -4.09
N PHE A 199 10.47 1.43 -3.02
CA PHE A 199 9.82 0.12 -2.98
C PHE A 199 8.34 0.27 -3.24
N GLY A 200 7.86 -0.35 -4.30
CA GLY A 200 6.48 -0.28 -4.76
C GLY A 200 5.71 -1.57 -4.49
N SER A 201 4.44 -1.42 -4.13
CA SER A 201 3.50 -2.51 -3.94
C SER A 201 2.11 -2.12 -4.42
N TYR A 202 1.40 -3.08 -4.97
CA TYR A 202 -0.01 -2.96 -5.34
C TYR A 202 -0.89 -3.86 -4.47
N GLY A 203 -2.10 -3.41 -4.27
CA GLY A 203 -3.10 -4.20 -3.55
C GLY A 203 -4.36 -3.40 -3.28
N ILE A 204 -5.27 -4.03 -2.55
CA ILE A 204 -6.47 -3.37 -2.04
C ILE A 204 -6.23 -2.87 -0.62
N THR A 205 -6.80 -1.73 -0.29
CA THR A 205 -6.71 -1.18 1.07
C THR A 205 -7.89 -0.29 1.39
N ASN A 206 -8.30 -0.27 2.65
CA ASN A 206 -9.10 0.79 3.23
C ASN A 206 -8.42 1.40 4.47
N VAL A 207 -7.13 1.13 4.67
CA VAL A 207 -6.36 1.62 5.81
C VAL A 207 -5.52 2.82 5.38
N VAL A 208 -5.65 3.92 6.11
CA VAL A 208 -4.79 5.09 5.96
C VAL A 208 -3.39 4.72 6.43
N ALA A 209 -2.36 5.09 5.65
CA ALA A 209 -0.97 4.80 6.01
C ALA A 209 -0.52 5.70 7.18
N GLY A 210 0.20 6.74 6.96
CA GLY A 210 0.61 7.68 7.99
C GLY A 210 0.15 9.10 7.69
N ALA A 211 0.35 10.02 8.62
CA ALA A 211 0.15 11.44 8.41
C ALA A 211 1.32 12.04 7.63
N ASP A 212 1.09 13.19 7.02
CA ASP A 212 2.12 14.04 6.39
C ASP A 212 3.02 13.32 5.38
N GLY A 213 2.49 12.32 4.68
CA GLY A 213 3.25 11.55 3.70
C GLY A 213 4.37 10.68 4.29
N GLN A 214 4.31 10.39 5.59
CA GLN A 214 5.25 9.55 6.31
C GLN A 214 4.54 8.30 6.82
N ALA A 215 5.14 7.12 6.64
CA ALA A 215 4.62 5.86 7.15
C ALA A 215 5.75 4.93 7.57
N CYS A 216 5.53 4.13 8.60
CA CYS A 216 6.42 3.01 8.95
C CYS A 216 6.10 1.80 8.05
N GLU A 217 4.85 1.66 7.66
CA GLU A 217 4.34 0.52 6.91
C GLU A 217 3.15 0.94 6.05
N LEU A 218 3.03 0.38 4.85
CA LEU A 218 1.88 0.52 3.96
C LEU A 218 1.13 -0.81 3.92
N ARG A 219 -0.12 -0.83 4.37
CA ARG A 219 -0.91 -2.07 4.50
C ARG A 219 -1.85 -2.25 3.33
N ASN A 220 -1.68 -3.33 2.57
CA ASN A 220 -2.62 -3.77 1.54
C ASN A 220 -3.70 -4.66 2.18
N ARG A 221 -4.47 -4.06 3.06
CA ARG A 221 -5.54 -4.72 3.82
C ARG A 221 -6.84 -3.94 3.73
N VAL A 222 -7.93 -4.66 3.73
CA VAL A 222 -9.27 -4.13 3.96
C VAL A 222 -9.76 -4.68 5.29
N LYS A 223 -10.14 -3.79 6.21
CA LYS A 223 -10.84 -4.15 7.44
C LYS A 223 -12.18 -4.75 7.06
N GLY A 224 -12.34 -6.04 7.30
CA GLY A 224 -13.57 -6.76 6.97
C GLY A 224 -14.71 -6.42 7.92
N PRO A 225 -15.95 -6.83 7.58
CA PRO A 225 -17.09 -6.73 8.46
C PRO A 225 -16.86 -7.46 9.81
N ALA A 226 -17.58 -7.05 10.83
CA ALA A 226 -17.45 -7.62 12.18
C ALA A 226 -17.54 -9.17 12.14
N GLY A 227 -16.60 -9.83 12.77
CA GLY A 227 -16.53 -11.30 12.87
C GLY A 227 -16.02 -12.00 11.60
N LYS A 228 -15.71 -11.28 10.52
CA LYS A 228 -15.23 -11.87 9.24
C LYS A 228 -13.73 -11.79 9.06
N GLY A 229 -13.03 -11.07 9.93
CA GLY A 229 -11.60 -10.80 9.80
C GLY A 229 -11.28 -9.84 8.66
N ASP A 230 -10.05 -9.42 8.61
CA ASP A 230 -9.53 -8.60 7.51
C ASP A 230 -9.28 -9.47 6.27
N PHE A 231 -9.14 -8.83 5.12
CA PHE A 231 -8.71 -9.51 3.91
C PHE A 231 -7.74 -8.64 3.11
N SER A 232 -6.96 -9.29 2.28
CA SER A 232 -5.91 -8.68 1.47
C SER A 232 -5.95 -9.27 0.06
N PHE A 233 -5.68 -8.47 -0.95
CA PHE A 233 -5.39 -8.91 -2.30
C PHE A 233 -4.32 -8.01 -2.89
N GLY A 234 -3.13 -8.53 -3.09
CA GLY A 234 -1.96 -7.76 -3.56
C GLY A 234 -0.70 -8.61 -3.62
N ASP A 235 0.41 -7.97 -3.93
CA ASP A 235 1.73 -8.62 -3.96
C ASP A 235 2.28 -8.89 -2.55
N VAL A 236 1.98 -8.03 -1.59
CA VAL A 236 2.28 -8.23 -0.16
C VAL A 236 1.12 -7.69 0.67
N VAL A 237 1.00 -8.19 1.89
CA VAL A 237 0.00 -7.70 2.86
C VAL A 237 0.47 -6.38 3.46
N ASP A 238 1.73 -6.31 3.84
CA ASP A 238 2.33 -5.16 4.51
C ASP A 238 3.68 -4.84 3.83
N LEU A 239 3.92 -3.58 3.52
CA LEU A 239 5.13 -3.06 2.89
C LEU A 239 5.79 -2.04 3.81
N HIS A 240 7.06 -2.25 4.15
CA HIS A 240 7.91 -1.28 4.85
C HIS A 240 9.04 -0.76 3.95
N ALA A 241 9.76 0.23 4.42
CA ALA A 241 10.99 0.70 3.77
C ALA A 241 12.12 -0.29 4.06
N PHE A 242 12.74 -0.85 3.01
CA PHE A 242 13.82 -1.81 3.14
C PHE A 242 15.18 -1.11 3.27
N SER A 243 16.07 -1.72 4.05
CA SER A 243 17.51 -1.43 4.08
C SER A 243 18.24 -2.26 3.02
N ALA A 244 19.49 -1.89 2.72
CA ALA A 244 20.24 -2.45 1.59
C ALA A 244 20.58 -3.95 1.72
N ASP A 245 20.52 -4.48 2.93
CA ASP A 245 20.80 -5.89 3.26
C ASP A 245 19.52 -6.76 3.30
N GLU A 246 18.33 -6.17 3.20
CA GLU A 246 17.08 -6.90 3.22
C GLU A 246 16.67 -7.41 1.81
N LYS A 247 16.00 -8.56 1.79
CA LYS A 247 15.38 -9.10 0.58
C LYS A 247 14.06 -8.37 0.32
N VAL A 248 13.85 -7.93 -0.91
CA VAL A 248 12.70 -7.10 -1.30
C VAL A 248 11.62 -7.84 -2.10
N ALA A 249 11.86 -9.08 -2.51
CA ALA A 249 10.85 -9.88 -3.20
C ALA A 249 9.67 -10.22 -2.27
N PRO A 250 8.40 -10.17 -2.74
CA PRO A 250 7.98 -9.96 -4.13
C PRO A 250 7.80 -8.50 -4.56
N VAL A 251 7.99 -7.52 -3.67
CA VAL A 251 7.80 -6.09 -3.99
C VAL A 251 8.73 -5.60 -5.10
N LYS A 252 8.33 -4.52 -5.76
CA LYS A 252 9.09 -3.91 -6.83
C LYS A 252 10.05 -2.85 -6.27
N ALA A 253 11.28 -2.84 -6.75
CA ALA A 253 12.29 -1.86 -6.37
C ALA A 253 12.65 -0.98 -7.58
N PHE A 254 12.63 0.33 -7.38
CA PHE A 254 12.92 1.34 -8.40
C PHE A 254 14.04 2.26 -7.91
N ASP A 255 14.90 2.68 -8.82
CA ASP A 255 15.96 3.63 -8.49
C ASP A 255 15.41 5.06 -8.33
N THR A 256 14.29 5.36 -8.97
CA THR A 256 13.63 6.68 -8.88
C THR A 256 12.11 6.53 -8.81
N LEU A 257 11.43 7.52 -8.24
CA LEU A 257 9.97 7.59 -8.22
C LEU A 257 9.39 7.69 -9.65
N ASP A 258 10.08 8.35 -10.57
CA ASP A 258 9.69 8.43 -11.98
C ASP A 258 9.61 7.04 -12.65
N LEU A 259 10.54 6.14 -12.34
CA LEU A 259 10.48 4.76 -12.82
C LEU A 259 9.29 3.99 -12.25
N ALA A 260 8.92 4.23 -10.99
CA ALA A 260 7.72 3.66 -10.39
C ALA A 260 6.45 4.22 -11.06
N ALA A 261 6.40 5.52 -11.34
CA ALA A 261 5.30 6.15 -12.07
C ALA A 261 5.18 5.61 -13.51
N LYS A 262 6.29 5.42 -14.21
CA LYS A 262 6.31 4.80 -15.55
C LYS A 262 5.84 3.35 -15.54
N TYR A 263 6.18 2.58 -14.52
CA TYR A 263 5.66 1.22 -14.35
C TYR A 263 4.13 1.20 -14.27
N VAL A 264 3.54 2.15 -13.53
CA VAL A 264 2.09 2.29 -13.41
C VAL A 264 1.46 2.79 -14.72
N ALA A 265 2.05 3.79 -15.36
CA ALA A 265 1.48 4.42 -16.55
C ALA A 265 1.61 3.57 -17.83
N HIS A 266 2.66 2.76 -17.94
CA HIS A 266 3.00 2.05 -19.18
C HIS A 266 3.23 0.54 -18.99
N GLY A 267 3.20 0.03 -17.76
CA GLY A 267 3.45 -1.39 -17.47
C GLY A 267 2.23 -2.26 -17.77
N THR A 268 2.34 -3.15 -18.76
CA THR A 268 1.25 -4.12 -19.08
C THR A 268 0.97 -5.06 -17.92
N GLU A 269 1.99 -5.45 -17.15
CA GLU A 269 1.83 -6.24 -15.92
C GLU A 269 0.90 -5.50 -14.94
N PHE A 270 1.18 -4.21 -14.64
CA PHE A 270 0.36 -3.44 -13.72
C PHE A 270 -1.06 -3.24 -14.22
N ALA A 271 -1.25 -2.98 -15.52
CA ALA A 271 -2.59 -2.84 -16.10
C ALA A 271 -3.44 -4.12 -15.94
N ASN A 272 -2.84 -5.29 -16.14
CA ASN A 272 -3.51 -6.57 -15.91
C ASN A 272 -3.81 -6.80 -14.42
N VAL A 273 -2.85 -6.52 -13.54
CA VAL A 273 -3.03 -6.61 -12.08
C VAL A 273 -4.13 -5.67 -11.61
N GLN A 274 -4.13 -4.42 -12.03
CA GLN A 274 -5.14 -3.43 -11.63
C GLN A 274 -6.55 -3.90 -12.04
N ARG A 275 -6.72 -4.40 -13.26
CA ARG A 275 -8.00 -4.96 -13.71
C ARG A 275 -8.40 -6.18 -12.87
N MET A 276 -7.47 -7.09 -12.59
CA MET A 276 -7.70 -8.24 -11.72
C MET A 276 -8.20 -7.80 -10.34
N LEU A 277 -7.50 -6.88 -9.69
CA LEU A 277 -7.86 -6.36 -8.37
C LEU A 277 -9.22 -5.67 -8.37
N LEU A 278 -9.52 -4.86 -9.40
CA LEU A 278 -10.80 -4.16 -9.54
C LEU A 278 -11.99 -5.09 -9.81
N SER A 279 -11.75 -6.29 -10.33
CA SER A 279 -12.80 -7.29 -10.59
C SER A 279 -13.18 -8.10 -9.35
N LEU A 280 -12.47 -7.92 -8.22
CA LEU A 280 -12.72 -8.68 -6.99
C LEU A 280 -14.14 -8.48 -6.49
N LYS A 281 -14.80 -9.59 -6.22
CA LYS A 281 -16.07 -9.70 -5.51
C LYS A 281 -15.86 -10.53 -4.25
N VAL A 282 -16.37 -10.06 -3.14
CA VAL A 282 -16.26 -10.71 -1.82
C VAL A 282 -17.64 -10.80 -1.20
N ASN A 283 -18.07 -12.00 -0.80
CA ASN A 283 -19.35 -12.33 -0.17
C ASN A 283 -19.09 -12.95 1.22
N LEU A 284 -18.69 -12.14 2.20
CA LEU A 284 -18.31 -12.57 3.55
C LEU A 284 -19.51 -12.78 4.48
#